data_5c52557ea5fe1e196a513bdcd5d4b041
#
_entry.id   5c52557ea5fe1e196a513bdcd5d4b041
#
_cell.length_a   1.000
_cell.length_b   1.000
_cell.length_c   1.000
_cell.angle_alpha   90.00
_cell.angle_beta   90.00
_cell.angle_gamma   90.00
#
_symmetry.space_group_name_H-M   'P 1'
#
loop_
_entity.id
_entity.type
_entity.pdbx_description
1 polymer ?
#
loop_
_entity_poly.entity_id
_entity_poly.type
_entity_poly.pdbx_seq_one_letter_code
_entity_poly.pdbx_strand_id
1 'polypeptide(L)'
;MLNWKNPASKVGIAELAAYLRNGVVTGRSLVEASLSAIDEADNCRKAFITINNEVALAQAARWDEQRRVGRPVPMFAGIPISVKDLFDVDGQITNAGSKTLPPVPASRHATAIQRLTDAGFVILGRTHMTE
;
A
#
# COMPACT_ATOMS: atom_id res chain seq x y z
N MET A 1 -4.15 23.79 -5.35
CA MET A 1 -4.11 22.39 -5.82
C MET A 1 -3.04 21.66 -5.04
N LEU A 2 -3.44 20.69 -4.23
CA LEU A 2 -2.45 19.93 -3.45
C LEU A 2 -1.55 19.14 -4.37
N ASN A 3 -0.26 19.43 -4.28
CA ASN A 3 0.74 18.63 -4.99
C ASN A 3 1.09 17.39 -4.12
N TRP A 4 0.15 16.45 -4.04
CA TRP A 4 0.34 15.18 -3.33
C TRP A 4 1.51 14.35 -3.90
N LYS A 5 2.01 14.70 -5.10
CA LYS A 5 3.24 14.16 -5.69
C LYS A 5 4.51 14.72 -5.04
N ASN A 6 4.39 15.75 -4.22
CA ASN A 6 5.54 16.28 -3.50
C ASN A 6 5.65 15.56 -2.15
N PRO A 7 6.70 14.78 -1.88
CA PRO A 7 6.92 14.14 -0.58
C PRO A 7 7.06 15.14 0.58
N ALA A 8 7.23 16.43 0.29
CA ALA A 8 7.16 17.49 1.28
C ALA A 8 5.73 18.00 1.54
N SER A 9 4.71 17.54 0.79
CA SER A 9 3.33 17.86 1.11
C SER A 9 2.92 17.09 2.37
N LYS A 10 2.71 17.81 3.45
CA LYS A 10 2.33 17.26 4.76
C LYS A 10 0.84 16.88 4.80
N VAL A 11 0.39 16.09 3.84
CA VAL A 11 -1.00 15.60 3.80
C VAL A 11 -1.11 14.39 4.71
N GLY A 12 -1.93 14.49 5.73
CA GLY A 12 -2.19 13.39 6.65
C GLY A 12 -3.13 12.32 6.06
N ILE A 13 -3.13 11.13 6.65
CA ILE A 13 -4.00 10.01 6.23
C ILE A 13 -5.49 10.39 6.29
N ALA A 14 -5.91 11.11 7.32
CA ALA A 14 -7.29 11.56 7.46
C ALA A 14 -7.72 12.51 6.33
N GLU A 15 -6.81 13.38 5.91
CA GLU A 15 -7.03 14.32 4.80
C GLU A 15 -7.07 13.58 3.47
N LEU A 16 -6.18 12.61 3.23
CA LEU A 16 -6.23 11.74 2.05
C LEU A 16 -7.55 10.95 1.98
N ALA A 17 -8.02 10.43 3.11
CA ALA A 17 -9.32 9.76 3.18
C ALA A 17 -10.48 10.68 2.82
N ALA A 18 -10.42 11.95 3.25
CA ALA A 18 -11.41 12.95 2.85
C ALA A 18 -11.35 13.27 1.34
N TYR A 19 -10.17 13.40 0.75
CA TYR A 19 -10.01 13.62 -0.69
C TYR A 19 -10.55 12.45 -1.53
N LEU A 20 -10.29 11.22 -1.11
CA LEU A 20 -10.84 10.02 -1.76
C LEU A 20 -12.37 10.00 -1.68
N ARG A 21 -12.93 10.30 -0.51
CA ARG A 21 -14.39 10.34 -0.30
C ARG A 21 -15.07 11.42 -1.13
N ASN A 22 -14.43 12.56 -1.29
CA ASN A 22 -14.94 13.70 -2.05
C ASN A 22 -14.59 13.66 -3.55
N GLY A 23 -13.92 12.61 -4.01
CA GLY A 23 -13.54 12.45 -5.41
C GLY A 23 -12.46 13.41 -5.90
N VAL A 24 -11.72 14.06 -4.99
CA VAL A 24 -10.60 14.97 -5.32
C VAL A 24 -9.41 14.19 -5.89
N VAL A 25 -9.20 12.97 -5.37
CA VAL A 25 -8.22 12.00 -5.85
C VAL A 25 -8.86 10.62 -5.95
N THR A 26 -8.24 9.73 -6.71
CA THR A 26 -8.62 8.31 -6.78
C THR A 26 -7.57 7.45 -6.07
N GLY A 27 -7.96 6.29 -5.57
CA GLY A 27 -7.02 5.32 -5.01
C GLY A 27 -5.97 4.91 -6.03
N ARG A 28 -6.40 4.70 -7.29
CA ARG A 28 -5.49 4.39 -8.38
C ARG A 28 -4.43 5.49 -8.57
N SER A 29 -4.82 6.75 -8.59
CA SER A 29 -3.86 7.86 -8.76
C SER A 29 -2.87 7.97 -7.59
N LEU A 30 -3.30 7.66 -6.36
CA LEU A 30 -2.40 7.61 -5.20
C LEU A 30 -1.38 6.47 -5.30
N VAL A 31 -1.83 5.30 -5.73
CA VAL A 31 -0.95 4.13 -5.94
C VAL A 31 0.04 4.40 -7.07
N GLU A 32 -0.41 4.91 -8.23
CA GLU A 32 0.46 5.24 -9.36
C GLU A 32 1.57 6.23 -8.96
N ALA A 33 1.22 7.27 -8.23
CA ALA A 33 2.21 8.24 -7.77
C ALA A 33 3.18 7.69 -6.73
N SER A 34 2.68 6.83 -5.84
CA SER A 34 3.55 6.16 -4.86
C SER A 34 4.53 5.22 -5.55
N LEU A 35 4.08 4.46 -6.54
CA LEU A 35 4.94 3.57 -7.33
C LEU A 35 5.98 4.37 -8.13
N SER A 36 5.60 5.48 -8.74
CA SER A 36 6.55 6.37 -9.42
C SER A 36 7.61 6.93 -8.48
N ALA A 37 7.19 7.38 -7.30
CA ALA A 37 8.11 7.89 -6.28
C ALA A 37 9.07 6.81 -5.75
N ILE A 38 8.60 5.56 -5.64
CA ILE A 38 9.43 4.42 -5.26
C ILE A 38 10.47 4.15 -6.35
N ASP A 39 10.05 4.10 -7.61
CA ASP A 39 10.94 3.84 -8.74
C ASP A 39 12.05 4.90 -8.85
N GLU A 40 11.70 6.18 -8.70
CA GLU A 40 12.65 7.29 -8.68
C GLU A 40 13.64 7.21 -7.50
N ALA A 41 13.16 6.83 -6.31
CA ALA A 41 13.95 6.79 -5.09
C ALA A 41 14.74 5.48 -4.91
N ASP A 42 14.24 4.37 -5.42
CA ASP A 42 14.79 3.03 -5.16
C ASP A 42 16.15 2.81 -5.84
N ASN A 43 16.42 3.54 -6.93
CA ASN A 43 17.76 3.60 -7.54
C ASN A 43 18.86 4.05 -6.56
N CYS A 44 18.49 4.82 -5.53
CA CYS A 44 19.42 5.35 -4.52
C CYS A 44 19.28 4.69 -3.14
N ARG A 45 18.08 4.24 -2.78
CA ARG A 45 17.75 3.86 -1.39
C ARG A 45 17.49 2.38 -1.18
N LYS A 46 17.08 1.65 -2.21
CA LYS A 46 16.77 0.21 -2.15
C LYS A 46 15.95 -0.19 -0.92
N ALA A 47 14.89 0.56 -0.66
CA ALA A 47 14.06 0.37 0.52
C ALA A 47 13.14 -0.86 0.42
N PHE A 48 12.75 -1.22 -0.81
CA PHE A 48 11.82 -2.31 -1.05
C PHE A 48 12.54 -3.61 -1.45
N ILE A 49 12.05 -4.73 -0.91
CA ILE A 49 12.44 -6.09 -1.32
C ILE A 49 11.61 -6.50 -2.52
N THR A 50 10.30 -6.29 -2.45
CA THR A 50 9.34 -6.61 -3.51
C THR A 50 8.31 -5.49 -3.63
N ILE A 51 7.84 -5.27 -4.86
CA ILE A 51 6.78 -4.33 -5.18
C ILE A 51 5.76 -5.07 -6.05
N ASN A 52 4.47 -4.95 -5.72
CA ASN A 52 3.37 -5.66 -6.38
C ASN A 52 2.51 -4.69 -7.20
N ASN A 53 3.10 -4.09 -8.24
CA ASN A 53 2.49 -3.03 -9.04
C ASN A 53 1.08 -3.39 -9.53
N GLU A 54 0.95 -4.52 -10.23
CA GLU A 54 -0.33 -4.93 -10.83
C GLU A 54 -1.41 -5.19 -9.77
N VAL A 55 -1.06 -5.89 -8.70
CA VAL A 55 -1.99 -6.22 -7.61
C VAL A 55 -2.45 -4.94 -6.90
N ALA A 56 -1.51 -4.04 -6.61
CA ALA A 56 -1.83 -2.77 -5.95
C ALA A 56 -2.74 -1.88 -6.81
N LEU A 57 -2.45 -1.76 -8.10
CA LEU A 57 -3.27 -0.98 -9.03
C LEU A 57 -4.67 -1.59 -9.21
N ALA A 58 -4.76 -2.91 -9.32
CA ALA A 58 -6.05 -3.60 -9.43
C ALA A 58 -6.90 -3.43 -8.17
N GLN A 59 -6.30 -3.52 -7.00
CA GLN A 59 -6.99 -3.33 -5.72
C GLN A 59 -7.48 -1.89 -5.55
N ALA A 60 -6.65 -0.91 -5.90
CA ALA A 60 -7.03 0.50 -5.87
C ALA A 60 -8.19 0.80 -6.82
N ALA A 61 -8.11 0.30 -8.06
CA ALA A 61 -9.18 0.45 -9.06
C ALA A 61 -10.50 -0.18 -8.60
N ARG A 62 -10.44 -1.32 -7.91
CA ARG A 62 -11.63 -1.96 -7.33
C ARG A 62 -12.30 -1.05 -6.28
N TRP A 63 -11.53 -0.41 -5.41
CA TRP A 63 -12.08 0.53 -4.43
C TRP A 63 -12.68 1.76 -5.09
N ASP A 64 -12.02 2.31 -6.12
CA ASP A 64 -12.52 3.44 -6.89
C ASP A 64 -13.85 3.10 -7.58
N GLU A 65 -13.96 1.92 -8.19
CA GLU A 65 -15.20 1.46 -8.81
C GLU A 65 -16.33 1.26 -7.81
N GLN A 66 -16.05 0.67 -6.65
CA GLN A 66 -17.07 0.53 -5.60
C GLN A 66 -17.58 1.90 -5.12
N ARG A 67 -16.68 2.87 -4.98
CA ARG A 67 -17.03 4.24 -4.61
C ARG A 67 -17.85 4.92 -5.69
N ARG A 68 -17.46 4.74 -6.97
CA ARG A 68 -18.17 5.29 -8.13
C ARG A 68 -19.62 4.80 -8.24
N VAL A 69 -19.87 3.53 -7.94
CA VAL A 69 -21.24 2.95 -7.97
C VAL A 69 -22.01 3.13 -6.66
N GLY A 70 -21.49 3.94 -5.72
CA GLY A 70 -22.15 4.25 -4.46
C GLY A 70 -22.21 3.11 -3.44
N ARG A 71 -21.37 2.08 -3.58
CA ARG A 71 -21.25 1.02 -2.58
C ARG A 71 -20.47 1.50 -1.37
N PRO A 72 -20.80 1.02 -0.17
CA PRO A 72 -20.00 1.29 1.02
C PRO A 72 -18.55 0.80 0.84
N VAL A 73 -17.59 1.66 1.19
CA VAL A 73 -16.18 1.32 1.19
C VAL A 73 -15.57 1.66 2.55
N PRO A 74 -14.54 0.94 3.01
CA PRO A 74 -13.80 1.29 4.21
C PRO A 74 -13.24 2.72 4.15
N MET A 75 -13.04 3.33 5.33
CA MET A 75 -12.62 4.74 5.43
C MET A 75 -11.32 5.04 4.67
N PHE A 76 -10.37 4.13 4.68
CA PHE A 76 -9.03 4.30 4.08
C PHE A 76 -8.88 3.57 2.75
N ALA A 77 -10.00 3.16 2.13
CA ALA A 77 -9.99 2.40 0.88
C ALA A 77 -9.24 3.13 -0.23
N GLY A 78 -8.17 2.52 -0.71
CA GLY A 78 -7.32 3.06 -1.78
C GLY A 78 -6.07 3.81 -1.30
N ILE A 79 -5.86 3.98 0.00
CA ILE A 79 -4.61 4.59 0.51
C ILE A 79 -3.49 3.56 0.47
N PRO A 80 -2.36 3.86 -0.21
CA PRO A 80 -1.23 2.94 -0.32
C PRO A 80 -0.40 2.89 0.97
N ILE A 81 0.08 1.70 1.30
CA ILE A 81 1.02 1.44 2.40
C ILE A 81 2.13 0.49 1.97
N SER A 82 3.28 0.56 2.64
CA SER A 82 4.30 -0.48 2.60
C SER A 82 4.24 -1.34 3.86
N VAL A 83 4.68 -2.59 3.74
CA VAL A 83 4.70 -3.56 4.85
C VAL A 83 6.14 -4.00 5.09
N LYS A 84 6.58 -3.93 6.34
CA LYS A 84 7.91 -4.41 6.72
C LYS A 84 7.98 -5.93 6.62
N ASP A 85 9.13 -6.47 6.19
CA ASP A 85 9.32 -7.91 5.93
C ASP A 85 9.37 -8.78 7.21
N LEU A 86 8.71 -8.35 8.26
CA LEU A 86 8.48 -9.12 9.47
C LEU A 86 7.01 -9.55 9.64
N PHE A 87 6.10 -8.94 8.88
CA PHE A 87 4.69 -9.25 8.95
C PHE A 87 4.28 -10.25 7.88
N ASP A 88 3.51 -11.26 8.26
CA ASP A 88 2.91 -12.16 7.30
C ASP A 88 1.84 -11.45 6.46
N VAL A 89 1.97 -11.60 5.16
CA VAL A 89 0.96 -11.22 4.17
C VAL A 89 0.55 -12.49 3.44
N ASP A 90 -0.73 -12.77 3.41
CA ASP A 90 -1.28 -13.98 2.80
C ASP A 90 -0.75 -14.21 1.37
N GLY A 91 -0.27 -15.41 1.10
CA GLY A 91 0.34 -15.78 -0.17
C GLY A 91 1.75 -15.26 -0.42
N GLN A 92 2.36 -14.51 0.51
CA GLN A 92 3.71 -13.97 0.37
C GLN A 92 4.68 -14.62 1.36
N ILE A 93 5.97 -14.67 0.94
CA ILE A 93 7.04 -15.17 1.80
C ILE A 93 7.53 -14.05 2.73
N THR A 94 7.64 -14.38 4.02
CA THR A 94 8.22 -13.49 5.05
C THR A 94 9.61 -13.99 5.40
N ASN A 95 10.65 -13.23 5.09
CA ASN A 95 12.03 -13.60 5.37
C ASN A 95 12.57 -12.99 6.67
N ALA A 96 12.02 -11.87 7.11
CA ALA A 96 12.44 -11.12 8.30
C ALA A 96 13.97 -10.85 8.35
N GLY A 97 14.59 -10.63 7.18
CA GLY A 97 16.04 -10.47 7.06
C GLY A 97 16.86 -11.74 7.31
N SER A 98 16.22 -12.88 7.52
CA SER A 98 16.88 -14.17 7.84
C SER A 98 16.94 -15.09 6.62
N LYS A 99 18.10 -15.73 6.44
CA LYS A 99 18.29 -16.79 5.44
C LYS A 99 17.91 -18.17 5.96
N THR A 100 17.56 -18.28 7.25
CA THR A 100 17.25 -19.56 7.90
C THR A 100 15.75 -19.85 7.96
N LEU A 101 14.91 -18.87 7.70
CA LEU A 101 13.48 -19.08 7.61
C LEU A 101 13.13 -19.84 6.31
N PRO A 102 12.25 -20.83 6.37
CA PRO A 102 11.85 -21.57 5.17
C PRO A 102 11.09 -20.62 4.22
N PRO A 103 11.35 -20.71 2.89
CA PRO A 103 10.68 -19.86 1.89
C PRO A 103 9.26 -20.39 1.61
N VAL A 104 8.42 -20.42 2.62
CA VAL A 104 7.02 -20.88 2.51
C VAL A 104 6.10 -19.68 2.58
N PRO A 105 5.19 -19.49 1.61
CA PRO A 105 4.21 -18.42 1.65
C PRO A 105 3.33 -18.53 2.90
N ALA A 106 3.04 -17.39 3.52
CA ALA A 106 2.11 -17.33 4.63
C ALA A 106 0.70 -17.75 4.17
N SER A 107 0.01 -18.53 5.00
CA SER A 107 -1.36 -19.00 4.73
C SER A 107 -2.44 -18.04 5.20
N ARG A 108 -2.05 -16.91 5.81
CA ARG A 108 -2.94 -15.87 6.31
C ARG A 108 -2.17 -14.59 6.59
N HIS A 109 -2.88 -13.50 6.65
CA HIS A 109 -2.31 -12.24 7.15
C HIS A 109 -1.99 -12.31 8.65
N ALA A 110 -0.91 -11.62 9.06
CA ALA A 110 -0.75 -11.22 10.44
C ALA A 110 -1.94 -10.33 10.87
N THR A 111 -2.31 -10.37 12.15
CA THR A 111 -3.48 -9.64 12.65
C THR A 111 -3.44 -8.14 12.32
N ALA A 112 -2.27 -7.51 12.43
CA ALA A 112 -2.11 -6.10 12.08
C ALA A 112 -2.37 -5.85 10.58
N ILE A 113 -1.86 -6.72 9.71
CA ILE A 113 -2.07 -6.63 8.25
C ILE A 113 -3.53 -6.87 7.90
N GLN A 114 -4.18 -7.84 8.53
CA GLN A 114 -5.61 -8.08 8.33
C GLN A 114 -6.43 -6.83 8.66
N ARG A 115 -6.17 -6.18 9.79
CA ARG A 115 -6.86 -4.94 10.18
C ARG A 115 -6.64 -3.80 9.20
N LEU A 116 -5.43 -3.66 8.66
CA LEU A 116 -5.12 -2.63 7.67
C LEU A 116 -5.82 -2.91 6.33
N THR A 117 -5.83 -4.16 5.88
CA THR A 117 -6.55 -4.54 4.65
C THR A 117 -8.07 -4.39 4.79
N ASP A 118 -8.62 -4.75 5.95
CA ASP A 118 -10.05 -4.55 6.26
C ASP A 118 -10.42 -3.06 6.32
N ALA A 119 -9.50 -2.20 6.75
CA ALA A 119 -9.66 -0.76 6.72
C ALA A 119 -9.53 -0.15 5.31
N GLY A 120 -9.16 -0.96 4.31
CA GLY A 120 -9.11 -0.59 2.90
C GLY A 120 -7.76 -0.15 2.36
N PHE A 121 -6.70 -0.20 3.16
CA PHE A 121 -5.35 0.12 2.69
C PHE A 121 -4.90 -0.83 1.57
N VAL A 122 -4.08 -0.30 0.66
CA VAL A 122 -3.50 -1.03 -0.46
C VAL A 122 -2.01 -1.27 -0.22
N ILE A 123 -1.61 -2.54 -0.14
CA ILE A 123 -0.21 -2.90 0.07
C ILE A 123 0.56 -2.76 -1.24
N LEU A 124 1.55 -1.85 -1.28
CA LEU A 124 2.43 -1.65 -2.43
C LEU A 124 3.50 -2.72 -2.54
N GLY A 125 4.08 -3.10 -1.43
CA GLY A 125 5.21 -4.02 -1.37
C GLY A 125 5.77 -4.18 0.03
N ARG A 126 6.88 -4.91 0.10
CA ARG A 126 7.58 -5.24 1.34
C ARG A 126 8.89 -4.47 1.43
N THR A 127 9.16 -3.92 2.60
CA THR A 127 10.39 -3.17 2.88
C THR A 127 11.37 -3.99 3.71
N HIS A 128 12.66 -3.65 3.58
CA HIS A 128 13.72 -4.29 4.34
C HIS A 128 13.55 -4.13 5.84
N MET A 129 14.09 -5.12 6.56
CA MET A 129 14.25 -5.03 8.01
C MET A 129 15.29 -3.97 8.37
N THR A 130 15.10 -3.34 9.52
CA THR A 130 16.18 -2.58 10.19
C THR A 130 17.01 -3.53 11.03
N GLU A 131 18.29 -3.26 11.16
CA GLU A 131 19.18 -3.93 12.09
C GLU A 131 18.84 -3.57 13.54
#